data_195e1d6da1fb017da7ec491e9cf4d5a7
#
_entry.id   195e1d6da1fb017da7ec491e9cf4d5a7
#
_cell.length_a   1.000
_cell.length_b   1.000
_cell.length_c   1.000
_cell.angle_alpha   90.00
_cell.angle_beta   90.00
_cell.angle_gamma   90.00
#
_symmetry.space_group_name_H-M   'P 1'
#
loop_
_entity.id
_entity.type
_entity.pdbx_description
1 polymer ?
#
loop_
_entity_poly.entity_id
_entity_poly.type
_entity_poly.pdbx_seq_one_letter_code
_entity_poly.pdbx_strand_id
1 'polypeptide(L)'
;MKIIIVGIGKVGYAIAEQMTGENHDLVVIDRNSAVLDHVDSMLDVMCVEGNGASASALLEAGVREADLLIAVSENDEVNLICCLMAKKLGAKHTVARVRNPEYFRDAPILRREIGLDMIINPENAAAQEISRILRVPSAFSVETFASGLVELIGFQTEEGDSLVGKSLIDYNRENPNSILMCAAKRGEEVIVPNGSFVPQTGDRVYVIGTPAETTRVLRSMGRAMAPIRRVSILGGSRIAQYLAWVLTDVGTHVTIVEKDEAKCLTLAEKLPKVTVIHGDGTNHDLLESEGIFHCDAFIAVTDRDEENLLMALTAKRYGVKKVVPKMSRMGYLDIVNLTGLDTVISPKAIIASQISSYVRGLANSQGSAVESLHYILGGAIEAVEFTATSATHFLDRPLSDLHFRNGLLVAAIVHNGRMEIPNGHSQIHAGDRVIVVAKKLFLQDLNDILG
;
A
#
# COMPACT_ATOMS: atom_id res chain seq x y z
N MET A 1 9.27 19.30 -9.07
CA MET A 1 9.06 19.90 -7.73
C MET A 1 10.35 19.78 -6.93
N LYS A 2 10.61 20.77 -6.05
CA LYS A 2 11.70 20.68 -5.06
C LYS A 2 11.18 20.04 -3.78
N ILE A 3 11.71 18.87 -3.42
CA ILE A 3 11.27 18.07 -2.27
C ILE A 3 12.43 17.89 -1.31
N ILE A 4 12.21 18.21 -0.04
CA ILE A 4 13.19 18.01 1.03
C ILE A 4 12.73 16.82 1.89
N ILE A 5 13.61 15.83 2.08
CA ILE A 5 13.36 14.67 2.94
C ILE A 5 14.29 14.74 4.15
N VAL A 6 13.71 14.76 5.35
CA VAL A 6 14.44 14.79 6.62
C VAL A 6 14.38 13.44 7.30
N GLY A 7 15.55 12.84 7.52
CA GLY A 7 15.70 11.50 8.06
C GLY A 7 15.75 10.45 6.94
N ILE A 8 16.95 10.01 6.57
CA ILE A 8 17.16 9.06 5.47
C ILE A 8 17.35 7.62 5.96
N GLY A 9 16.62 7.24 7.01
CA GLY A 9 16.48 5.85 7.43
C GLY A 9 15.70 5.01 6.42
N LYS A 10 15.25 3.80 6.82
CA LYS A 10 14.56 2.84 5.92
C LYS A 10 13.37 3.43 5.16
N VAL A 11 12.57 4.29 5.80
CA VAL A 11 11.38 4.92 5.18
C VAL A 11 11.81 6.07 4.28
N GLY A 12 12.68 6.98 4.76
CA GLY A 12 13.16 8.10 3.98
C GLY A 12 13.90 7.67 2.72
N TYR A 13 14.73 6.62 2.80
CA TYR A 13 15.40 6.03 1.65
C TYR A 13 14.38 5.50 0.61
N ALA A 14 13.36 4.76 1.06
CA ALA A 14 12.35 4.21 0.15
C ALA A 14 11.54 5.34 -0.55
N ILE A 15 11.29 6.45 0.16
CA ILE A 15 10.64 7.62 -0.43
C ILE A 15 11.59 8.30 -1.45
N ALA A 16 12.86 8.53 -1.09
CA ALA A 16 13.84 9.12 -1.98
C ALA A 16 14.04 8.31 -3.26
N GLU A 17 14.22 6.98 -3.13
CA GLU A 17 14.35 6.04 -4.24
C GLU A 17 13.14 6.10 -5.18
N GLN A 18 11.93 6.14 -4.62
CA GLN A 18 10.69 6.24 -5.39
C GLN A 18 10.60 7.59 -6.13
N MET A 19 10.93 8.69 -5.46
CA MET A 19 10.82 10.05 -6.02
C MET A 19 11.91 10.36 -7.05
N THR A 20 13.10 9.79 -6.92
CA THR A 20 14.17 9.91 -7.94
C THR A 20 13.70 9.41 -9.31
N GLY A 21 12.87 8.34 -9.33
CA GLY A 21 12.27 7.82 -10.57
C GLY A 21 11.21 8.73 -11.21
N GLU A 22 10.73 9.77 -10.50
CA GLU A 22 9.64 10.65 -10.94
C GLU A 22 10.10 12.07 -11.34
N ASN A 23 11.40 12.30 -11.54
CA ASN A 23 11.97 13.56 -12.05
C ASN A 23 11.75 14.78 -11.12
N HIS A 24 11.94 14.59 -9.81
CA HIS A 24 11.91 15.66 -8.80
C HIS A 24 13.30 16.11 -8.42
N ASP A 25 13.45 17.40 -8.01
CA ASP A 25 14.65 17.94 -7.40
C ASP A 25 14.65 17.58 -5.91
N LEU A 26 15.49 16.61 -5.53
CA LEU A 26 15.49 16.02 -4.20
C LEU A 26 16.67 16.51 -3.36
N VAL A 27 16.36 16.93 -2.14
CA VAL A 27 17.35 17.24 -1.10
C VAL A 27 17.09 16.36 0.11
N VAL A 28 18.11 15.69 0.63
CA VAL A 28 18.01 14.85 1.82
C VAL A 28 18.80 15.44 2.98
N ILE A 29 18.24 15.44 4.18
CA ILE A 29 18.87 15.92 5.40
C ILE A 29 18.96 14.76 6.40
N ASP A 30 20.17 14.45 6.88
CA ASP A 30 20.37 13.52 8.00
C ASP A 30 21.56 13.98 8.86
N ARG A 31 21.63 13.49 10.10
CA ARG A 31 22.75 13.75 11.02
C ARG A 31 23.92 12.79 10.81
N ASN A 32 23.68 11.69 10.14
CA ASN A 32 24.65 10.61 9.94
C ASN A 32 25.27 10.71 8.56
N SER A 33 26.52 11.23 8.52
CA SER A 33 27.29 11.36 7.27
C SER A 33 27.45 10.04 6.52
N ALA A 34 27.71 8.93 7.22
CA ALA A 34 27.87 7.63 6.56
C ALA A 34 26.61 7.15 5.84
N VAL A 35 25.44 7.54 6.34
CA VAL A 35 24.16 7.25 5.65
C VAL A 35 24.01 8.15 4.43
N LEU A 36 24.38 9.41 4.54
CA LEU A 36 24.35 10.37 3.42
C LEU A 36 25.31 9.97 2.30
N ASP A 37 26.55 9.56 2.62
CA ASP A 37 27.53 9.05 1.66
C ASP A 37 26.98 7.84 0.88
N HIS A 38 26.29 6.93 1.57
CA HIS A 38 25.65 5.79 0.92
C HIS A 38 24.54 6.23 -0.04
N VAL A 39 23.70 7.16 0.38
CA VAL A 39 22.59 7.67 -0.43
C VAL A 39 23.09 8.42 -1.66
N ASP A 40 24.10 9.28 -1.50
CA ASP A 40 24.75 10.03 -2.58
C ASP A 40 25.34 9.10 -3.66
N SER A 41 25.87 7.94 -3.22
CA SER A 41 26.42 6.94 -4.14
C SER A 41 25.35 6.16 -4.93
N MET A 42 24.10 6.13 -4.46
CA MET A 42 23.03 5.29 -5.01
C MET A 42 21.92 6.07 -5.71
N LEU A 43 21.68 7.31 -5.31
CA LEU A 43 20.58 8.14 -5.78
C LEU A 43 21.10 9.50 -6.24
N ASP A 44 20.48 10.07 -7.26
CA ASP A 44 20.75 11.43 -7.71
C ASP A 44 19.98 12.44 -6.82
N VAL A 45 20.59 12.80 -5.69
CA VAL A 45 20.00 13.69 -4.69
C VAL A 45 21.06 14.59 -4.06
N MET A 46 20.68 15.80 -3.65
CA MET A 46 21.55 16.67 -2.87
C MET A 46 21.53 16.27 -1.39
N CYS A 47 22.68 16.06 -0.78
CA CYS A 47 22.84 15.68 0.62
C CYS A 47 23.22 16.88 1.49
N VAL A 48 22.55 17.06 2.63
CA VAL A 48 22.86 18.07 3.66
C VAL A 48 23.03 17.36 5.00
N GLU A 49 24.23 17.48 5.60
CA GLU A 49 24.47 16.95 6.94
C GLU A 49 23.96 17.93 7.99
N GLY A 50 23.02 17.49 8.83
CA GLY A 50 22.50 18.35 9.87
C GLY A 50 21.27 17.86 10.61
N ASN A 51 20.87 18.68 11.58
CA ASN A 51 19.63 18.47 12.31
C ASN A 51 18.46 19.10 11.53
N GLY A 52 17.57 18.29 10.99
CA GLY A 52 16.40 18.76 10.24
C GLY A 52 15.42 19.66 11.02
N ALA A 53 15.49 19.71 12.36
CA ALA A 53 14.76 20.67 13.16
C ALA A 53 15.51 22.01 13.32
N SER A 54 16.71 22.15 12.76
CA SER A 54 17.52 23.38 12.80
C SER A 54 17.20 24.27 11.59
N ALA A 55 16.99 25.55 11.84
CA ALA A 55 16.80 26.53 10.77
C ALA A 55 17.99 26.60 9.81
N SER A 56 19.23 26.42 10.29
CA SER A 56 20.44 26.46 9.45
C SER A 56 20.42 25.31 8.41
N ALA A 57 20.21 24.08 8.85
CA ALA A 57 20.15 22.93 7.94
C ALA A 57 19.00 23.04 6.94
N LEU A 58 17.83 23.51 7.39
CA LEU A 58 16.68 23.73 6.51
C LEU A 58 16.95 24.83 5.47
N LEU A 59 17.61 25.91 5.84
CA LEU A 59 17.97 26.99 4.91
C LEU A 59 19.03 26.55 3.91
N GLU A 60 20.04 25.77 4.34
CA GLU A 60 21.03 25.15 3.47
C GLU A 60 20.39 24.21 2.43
N ALA A 61 19.39 23.43 2.84
CA ALA A 61 18.60 22.60 1.95
C ALA A 61 17.68 23.40 1.01
N GLY A 62 17.58 24.71 1.17
CA GLY A 62 16.75 25.57 0.33
C GLY A 62 15.25 25.49 0.64
N VAL A 63 14.88 25.40 1.91
CA VAL A 63 13.49 25.24 2.37
C VAL A 63 12.55 26.36 1.91
N ARG A 64 13.07 27.58 1.65
CA ARG A 64 12.24 28.70 1.19
C ARG A 64 11.61 28.47 -0.17
N GLU A 65 12.24 27.65 -0.99
CA GLU A 65 11.82 27.32 -2.36
C GLU A 65 11.22 25.91 -2.45
N ALA A 66 11.14 25.20 -1.31
CA ALA A 66 10.63 23.83 -1.28
C ALA A 66 9.12 23.80 -1.53
N ASP A 67 8.73 22.97 -2.50
CA ASP A 67 7.32 22.66 -2.72
C ASP A 67 6.80 21.75 -1.60
N LEU A 68 7.64 20.82 -1.14
CA LEU A 68 7.26 19.85 -0.12
C LEU A 68 8.44 19.54 0.81
N LEU A 69 8.18 19.47 2.13
CA LEU A 69 9.09 18.89 3.10
C LEU A 69 8.46 17.65 3.74
N ILE A 70 9.22 16.56 3.78
CA ILE A 70 8.81 15.26 4.35
C ILE A 70 9.73 14.93 5.52
N ALA A 71 9.23 14.97 6.76
CA ALA A 71 9.98 14.64 7.95
C ALA A 71 9.67 13.21 8.41
N VAL A 72 10.66 12.31 8.31
CA VAL A 72 10.51 10.86 8.56
C VAL A 72 11.63 10.29 9.45
N SER A 73 12.23 11.13 10.29
CA SER A 73 13.20 10.70 11.29
C SER A 73 12.59 9.71 12.30
N GLU A 74 13.38 9.12 13.18
CA GLU A 74 12.89 8.14 14.16
C GLU A 74 12.07 8.74 15.29
N ASN A 75 12.14 10.04 15.52
CA ASN A 75 11.49 10.76 16.62
C ASN A 75 10.32 11.60 16.10
N ASP A 76 9.13 11.34 16.62
CA ASP A 76 7.88 12.00 16.19
C ASP A 76 7.90 13.51 16.50
N GLU A 77 8.41 13.90 17.67
CA GLU A 77 8.49 15.30 18.09
C GLU A 77 9.46 16.10 17.20
N VAL A 78 10.58 15.49 16.81
CA VAL A 78 11.52 16.09 15.86
C VAL A 78 10.86 16.28 14.48
N ASN A 79 10.08 15.30 14.01
CA ASN A 79 9.36 15.42 12.74
C ASN A 79 8.33 16.55 12.77
N LEU A 80 7.59 16.70 13.88
CA LEU A 80 6.62 17.78 14.06
C LEU A 80 7.29 19.15 14.11
N ILE A 81 8.38 19.29 14.86
CA ILE A 81 9.17 20.54 14.93
C ILE A 81 9.76 20.88 13.58
N CYS A 82 10.29 19.89 12.86
CA CYS A 82 10.84 20.05 11.53
C CYS A 82 9.82 20.65 10.56
N CYS A 83 8.63 20.09 10.52
CA CYS A 83 7.53 20.56 9.68
C CYS A 83 7.07 21.98 10.08
N LEU A 84 6.96 22.25 11.39
CA LEU A 84 6.60 23.58 11.88
C LEU A 84 7.64 24.64 11.43
N MET A 85 8.92 24.34 11.60
CA MET A 85 10.03 25.23 11.19
C MET A 85 10.03 25.44 9.67
N ALA A 86 9.89 24.36 8.91
CA ALA A 86 9.85 24.41 7.45
C ALA A 86 8.69 25.28 6.94
N LYS A 87 7.49 25.11 7.50
CA LYS A 87 6.32 25.93 7.15
C LYS A 87 6.54 27.41 7.45
N LYS A 88 7.17 27.74 8.58
CA LYS A 88 7.49 29.14 8.95
C LYS A 88 8.61 29.73 8.09
N LEU A 89 9.52 28.91 7.57
CA LEU A 89 10.60 29.34 6.69
C LEU A 89 10.18 29.45 5.21
N GLY A 90 9.01 28.90 4.82
CA GLY A 90 8.47 29.11 3.47
C GLY A 90 8.13 27.86 2.67
N ALA A 91 8.32 26.64 3.22
CA ALA A 91 7.87 25.43 2.54
C ALA A 91 6.35 25.47 2.26
N LYS A 92 5.95 25.14 1.02
CA LYS A 92 4.54 25.19 0.63
C LYS A 92 3.72 24.12 1.32
N HIS A 93 4.24 22.89 1.33
CA HIS A 93 3.59 21.72 1.93
C HIS A 93 4.52 20.97 2.88
N THR A 94 3.93 20.31 3.90
CA THR A 94 4.69 19.56 4.89
C THR A 94 4.00 18.24 5.23
N VAL A 95 4.81 17.17 5.33
CA VAL A 95 4.38 15.81 5.71
C VAL A 95 5.21 15.36 6.90
N ALA A 96 4.58 14.93 7.99
CA ALA A 96 5.24 14.40 9.17
C ALA A 96 4.94 12.93 9.39
N ARG A 97 5.98 12.13 9.72
CA ARG A 97 5.78 10.80 10.27
C ARG A 97 5.47 10.89 11.76
N VAL A 98 4.34 10.29 12.17
CA VAL A 98 3.90 10.21 13.56
C VAL A 98 3.46 8.80 13.86
N ARG A 99 4.23 8.08 14.69
CA ARG A 99 4.02 6.67 15.01
C ARG A 99 3.34 6.45 16.35
N ASN A 100 3.50 7.40 17.28
CA ASN A 100 2.87 7.30 18.59
C ASN A 100 1.34 7.31 18.44
N PRO A 101 0.64 6.28 18.96
CA PRO A 101 -0.82 6.21 18.87
C PRO A 101 -1.56 7.41 19.52
N GLU A 102 -1.00 7.99 20.56
CA GLU A 102 -1.57 9.15 21.25
C GLU A 102 -1.53 10.37 20.31
N TYR A 103 -0.37 10.68 19.74
CA TYR A 103 -0.24 11.77 18.77
C TYR A 103 -1.03 11.52 17.49
N PHE A 104 -1.08 10.28 17.04
CA PHE A 104 -1.83 9.92 15.83
C PHE A 104 -3.35 10.09 16.02
N ARG A 105 -3.86 9.85 17.24
CA ARG A 105 -5.28 10.14 17.59
C ARG A 105 -5.58 11.63 17.52
N ASP A 106 -4.62 12.47 17.92
CA ASP A 106 -4.71 13.92 17.91
C ASP A 106 -4.29 14.53 16.55
N ALA A 107 -4.10 13.72 15.52
CA ALA A 107 -3.69 14.14 14.18
C ALA A 107 -4.51 15.32 13.61
N PRO A 108 -5.86 15.40 13.75
CA PRO A 108 -6.62 16.54 13.28
C PRO A 108 -6.22 17.87 13.95
N ILE A 109 -5.89 17.83 15.24
CA ILE A 109 -5.42 19.00 16.00
C ILE A 109 -4.02 19.38 15.54
N LEU A 110 -3.09 18.40 15.47
CA LEU A 110 -1.72 18.61 15.01
C LEU A 110 -1.67 19.20 13.60
N ARG A 111 -2.50 18.69 12.67
CA ARG A 111 -2.58 19.22 11.31
C ARG A 111 -2.98 20.69 11.30
N ARG A 112 -4.03 21.05 12.05
CA ARG A 112 -4.53 22.42 12.07
C ARG A 112 -3.57 23.40 12.76
N GLU A 113 -3.04 23.04 13.93
CA GLU A 113 -2.23 23.98 14.76
C GLU A 113 -0.78 24.10 14.27
N ILE A 114 -0.21 23.02 13.76
CA ILE A 114 1.18 23.03 13.20
C ILE A 114 1.16 23.44 11.72
N GLY A 115 0.02 23.28 11.04
CA GLY A 115 -0.09 23.53 9.60
C GLY A 115 0.44 22.38 8.76
N LEU A 116 0.29 21.14 9.25
CA LEU A 116 0.67 19.95 8.51
C LEU A 116 -0.34 19.64 7.43
N ASP A 117 0.13 19.39 6.23
CA ASP A 117 -0.75 18.99 5.12
C ASP A 117 -1.10 17.50 5.22
N MET A 118 -0.14 16.65 5.61
CA MET A 118 -0.33 15.20 5.77
C MET A 118 0.43 14.65 6.97
N ILE A 119 -0.17 13.65 7.63
CA ILE A 119 0.50 12.82 8.65
C ILE A 119 0.52 11.38 8.15
N ILE A 120 1.69 10.76 8.20
CA ILE A 120 1.91 9.35 7.83
C ILE A 120 2.28 8.51 9.05
N ASN A 121 1.73 7.29 9.09
CA ASN A 121 2.04 6.30 10.11
C ASN A 121 2.23 4.93 9.45
N PRO A 122 3.49 4.50 9.23
CA PRO A 122 3.80 3.25 8.55
C PRO A 122 3.20 2.02 9.22
N GLU A 123 3.18 2.02 10.55
CA GLU A 123 2.69 0.89 11.34
C GLU A 123 1.16 0.77 11.25
N ASN A 124 0.45 1.90 11.32
CA ASN A 124 -1.00 1.91 11.12
C ASN A 124 -1.37 1.57 9.66
N ALA A 125 -0.65 2.11 8.69
CA ALA A 125 -0.88 1.82 7.28
C ALA A 125 -0.72 0.31 6.98
N ALA A 126 0.33 -0.32 7.53
CA ALA A 126 0.54 -1.75 7.42
C ALA A 126 -0.57 -2.57 8.12
N ALA A 127 -1.02 -2.16 9.30
CA ALA A 127 -2.11 -2.81 10.02
C ALA A 127 -3.44 -2.76 9.23
N GLN A 128 -3.75 -1.61 8.63
CA GLN A 128 -4.92 -1.44 7.76
C GLN A 128 -4.84 -2.32 6.51
N GLU A 129 -3.66 -2.41 5.89
CA GLU A 129 -3.40 -3.27 4.74
C GLU A 129 -3.62 -4.75 5.09
N ILE A 130 -3.01 -5.22 6.19
CA ILE A 130 -3.22 -6.58 6.69
C ILE A 130 -4.71 -6.83 6.95
N SER A 131 -5.40 -5.90 7.61
CA SER A 131 -6.84 -6.04 7.88
C SER A 131 -7.66 -6.17 6.60
N ARG A 132 -7.35 -5.41 5.54
CA ARG A 132 -8.01 -5.53 4.22
C ARG A 132 -7.79 -6.92 3.62
N ILE A 133 -6.55 -7.40 3.63
CA ILE A 133 -6.20 -8.73 3.12
C ILE A 133 -6.92 -9.85 3.90
N LEU A 134 -7.05 -9.71 5.21
CA LEU A 134 -7.76 -10.70 6.04
C LEU A 134 -9.27 -10.75 5.77
N ARG A 135 -9.87 -9.69 5.23
CA ARG A 135 -11.28 -9.71 4.79
C ARG A 135 -11.49 -10.58 3.54
N VAL A 136 -10.45 -10.73 2.71
CA VAL A 136 -10.48 -11.52 1.48
C VAL A 136 -9.34 -12.54 1.50
N PRO A 137 -9.43 -13.62 2.30
CA PRO A 137 -8.29 -14.50 2.58
C PRO A 137 -7.69 -15.19 1.34
N SER A 138 -8.46 -15.39 0.28
CA SER A 138 -8.00 -15.96 -0.99
C SER A 138 -7.25 -14.95 -1.88
N ALA A 139 -7.28 -13.66 -1.53
CA ALA A 139 -6.51 -12.65 -2.23
C ALA A 139 -5.13 -12.44 -1.57
N PHE A 140 -4.10 -12.16 -2.36
CA PHE A 140 -2.80 -11.75 -1.84
C PHE A 140 -2.66 -10.23 -1.73
N SER A 141 -3.53 -9.45 -2.42
CA SER A 141 -3.61 -7.99 -2.36
C SER A 141 -5.06 -7.53 -2.50
N VAL A 142 -5.42 -6.48 -1.77
CA VAL A 142 -6.74 -5.84 -1.84
C VAL A 142 -6.54 -4.32 -1.77
N GLU A 143 -6.68 -3.66 -2.91
CA GLU A 143 -6.63 -2.20 -3.01
C GLU A 143 -8.03 -1.63 -3.14
N THR A 144 -8.26 -0.47 -2.55
CA THR A 144 -9.59 0.16 -2.57
C THR A 144 -9.53 1.55 -3.18
N PHE A 145 -10.51 1.86 -4.01
CA PHE A 145 -10.70 3.13 -4.68
C PHE A 145 -12.08 3.69 -4.39
N ALA A 146 -12.29 4.95 -4.73
CA ALA A 146 -13.58 5.63 -4.60
C ALA A 146 -14.20 5.45 -3.19
N SER A 147 -13.37 5.63 -2.13
CA SER A 147 -13.77 5.48 -0.74
C SER A 147 -14.34 4.10 -0.40
N GLY A 148 -13.82 3.03 -1.06
CA GLY A 148 -14.22 1.65 -0.84
C GLY A 148 -15.37 1.15 -1.71
N LEU A 149 -15.85 1.95 -2.66
CA LEU A 149 -16.87 1.51 -3.64
C LEU A 149 -16.30 0.56 -4.68
N VAL A 150 -15.00 0.66 -4.96
CA VAL A 150 -14.29 -0.16 -5.95
C VAL A 150 -13.15 -0.89 -5.25
N GLU A 151 -13.01 -2.18 -5.53
CA GLU A 151 -11.89 -3.01 -5.08
C GLU A 151 -11.13 -3.58 -6.27
N LEU A 152 -9.81 -3.51 -6.20
CA LEU A 152 -8.88 -4.22 -7.06
C LEU A 152 -8.26 -5.34 -6.24
N ILE A 153 -8.59 -6.57 -6.55
CA ILE A 153 -8.08 -7.75 -5.83
C ILE A 153 -7.08 -8.53 -6.66
N GLY A 154 -5.97 -8.92 -6.02
CA GLY A 154 -4.96 -9.80 -6.60
C GLY A 154 -5.10 -11.22 -6.06
N PHE A 155 -5.16 -12.22 -6.94
CA PHE A 155 -5.13 -13.63 -6.56
C PHE A 155 -4.36 -14.46 -7.58
N GLN A 156 -3.89 -15.63 -7.16
CA GLN A 156 -3.26 -16.59 -8.07
C GLN A 156 -4.31 -17.55 -8.60
N THR A 157 -4.31 -17.79 -9.91
CA THR A 157 -5.22 -18.75 -10.55
C THR A 157 -4.84 -20.17 -10.20
N GLU A 158 -5.86 -21.01 -9.99
CA GLU A 158 -5.71 -22.43 -9.65
C GLU A 158 -6.38 -23.30 -10.72
N GLU A 159 -6.02 -24.57 -10.76
CA GLU A 159 -6.66 -25.55 -11.62
C GLU A 159 -8.14 -25.68 -11.24
N GLY A 160 -9.03 -25.56 -12.21
CA GLY A 160 -10.49 -25.57 -11.98
C GLY A 160 -11.14 -24.21 -11.80
N ASP A 161 -10.38 -23.12 -11.70
CA ASP A 161 -10.95 -21.78 -11.72
C ASP A 161 -11.74 -21.54 -13.03
N SER A 162 -12.94 -20.99 -12.94
CA SER A 162 -13.86 -20.80 -14.08
C SER A 162 -13.33 -19.90 -15.20
N LEU A 163 -12.31 -19.09 -14.92
CA LEU A 163 -11.66 -18.19 -15.88
C LEU A 163 -10.43 -18.84 -16.56
N VAL A 164 -9.88 -19.92 -16.02
CA VAL A 164 -8.69 -20.59 -16.58
C VAL A 164 -9.06 -21.33 -17.88
N GLY A 165 -8.23 -21.13 -18.92
CA GLY A 165 -8.41 -21.78 -20.22
C GLY A 165 -9.49 -21.16 -21.11
N LYS A 166 -10.16 -20.08 -20.68
CA LYS A 166 -11.13 -19.32 -21.48
C LYS A 166 -10.59 -17.95 -21.84
N SER A 167 -10.92 -17.43 -23.03
CA SER A 167 -10.64 -16.03 -23.33
C SER A 167 -11.48 -15.11 -22.41
N LEU A 168 -10.96 -13.90 -22.13
CA LEU A 168 -11.74 -12.94 -21.33
C LEU A 168 -13.05 -12.52 -22.00
N ILE A 169 -13.11 -12.54 -23.35
CA ILE A 169 -14.34 -12.31 -24.11
C ILE A 169 -15.37 -13.39 -23.79
N ASP A 170 -14.97 -14.66 -23.85
CA ASP A 170 -15.89 -15.79 -23.60
C ASP A 170 -16.31 -15.85 -22.14
N TYR A 171 -15.36 -15.62 -21.21
CA TYR A 171 -15.69 -15.53 -19.78
C TYR A 171 -16.71 -14.42 -19.49
N ASN A 172 -16.51 -13.21 -20.04
CA ASN A 172 -17.42 -12.08 -19.84
C ASN A 172 -18.79 -12.29 -20.52
N ARG A 173 -18.83 -13.06 -21.61
CA ARG A 173 -20.11 -13.43 -22.25
C ARG A 173 -20.94 -14.35 -21.36
N GLU A 174 -20.30 -15.29 -20.65
CA GLU A 174 -20.95 -16.18 -19.69
C GLU A 174 -21.28 -15.48 -18.36
N ASN A 175 -20.49 -14.46 -17.99
CA ASN A 175 -20.60 -13.75 -16.71
C ASN A 175 -20.63 -12.21 -16.94
N PRO A 176 -21.68 -11.67 -17.54
CA PRO A 176 -21.73 -10.27 -17.96
C PRO A 176 -21.60 -9.32 -16.75
N ASN A 177 -20.75 -8.31 -16.90
CA ASN A 177 -20.54 -7.21 -15.95
C ASN A 177 -20.12 -7.64 -14.53
N SER A 178 -19.47 -8.78 -14.37
CA SER A 178 -19.08 -9.25 -13.04
C SER A 178 -17.79 -8.61 -12.53
N ILE A 179 -16.75 -8.61 -13.36
CA ILE A 179 -15.40 -8.07 -13.04
C ILE A 179 -14.67 -7.71 -14.33
N LEU A 180 -13.62 -6.89 -14.22
CA LEU A 180 -12.65 -6.66 -15.28
C LEU A 180 -11.26 -7.11 -14.83
N MET A 181 -10.58 -7.95 -15.62
CA MET A 181 -9.17 -8.28 -15.37
C MET A 181 -8.29 -7.14 -15.88
N CYS A 182 -7.52 -6.53 -14.98
CA CYS A 182 -6.73 -5.33 -15.26
C CYS A 182 -5.26 -5.60 -15.48
N ALA A 183 -4.73 -6.64 -14.82
CA ALA A 183 -3.33 -7.01 -14.92
C ALA A 183 -3.15 -8.51 -14.68
N ALA A 184 -2.09 -9.06 -15.30
CA ALA A 184 -1.66 -10.44 -15.08
C ALA A 184 -0.14 -10.52 -15.06
N LYS A 185 0.42 -11.45 -14.26
CA LYS A 185 1.85 -11.83 -14.31
C LYS A 185 1.94 -13.33 -14.53
N ARG A 186 2.64 -13.73 -15.60
CA ARG A 186 2.95 -15.12 -15.96
C ARG A 186 4.45 -15.29 -15.98
N GLY A 187 5.01 -16.02 -15.02
CA GLY A 187 6.46 -16.02 -14.80
C GLY A 187 6.97 -14.60 -14.54
N GLU A 188 7.87 -14.11 -15.37
CA GLU A 188 8.38 -12.73 -15.28
C GLU A 188 7.63 -11.74 -16.20
N GLU A 189 6.75 -12.22 -17.06
CA GLU A 189 6.01 -11.36 -17.98
C GLU A 189 4.84 -10.69 -17.29
N VAL A 190 4.78 -9.34 -17.37
CA VAL A 190 3.69 -8.51 -16.88
C VAL A 190 2.83 -8.06 -18.06
N ILE A 191 1.54 -8.33 -17.98
CA ILE A 191 0.56 -8.15 -19.05
C ILE A 191 -0.58 -7.26 -18.58
N VAL A 192 -0.94 -6.26 -19.37
CA VAL A 192 -2.27 -5.61 -19.30
C VAL A 192 -3.13 -6.36 -20.30
N PRO A 193 -4.07 -7.21 -19.84
CA PRO A 193 -4.75 -8.15 -20.72
C PRO A 193 -5.78 -7.44 -21.63
N ASN A 194 -5.91 -7.95 -22.82
CA ASN A 194 -7.02 -7.62 -23.73
C ASN A 194 -8.06 -8.76 -23.74
N GLY A 195 -9.13 -8.58 -24.49
CA GLY A 195 -10.22 -9.56 -24.52
C GLY A 195 -9.85 -10.96 -25.02
N SER A 196 -8.76 -11.12 -25.80
CA SER A 196 -8.27 -12.42 -26.28
C SER A 196 -7.34 -13.12 -25.29
N PHE A 197 -6.96 -12.48 -24.20
CA PHE A 197 -6.10 -13.10 -23.19
C PHE A 197 -6.79 -14.31 -22.56
N VAL A 198 -6.00 -15.39 -22.41
CA VAL A 198 -6.45 -16.65 -21.79
C VAL A 198 -5.64 -16.88 -20.51
N PRO A 199 -6.24 -16.72 -19.33
CA PRO A 199 -5.59 -17.04 -18.06
C PRO A 199 -5.19 -18.52 -17.98
N GLN A 200 -4.02 -18.78 -17.40
CA GLN A 200 -3.49 -20.12 -17.15
C GLN A 200 -3.35 -20.36 -15.65
N THR A 201 -3.31 -21.62 -15.24
CA THR A 201 -3.03 -22.00 -13.85
C THR A 201 -1.68 -21.42 -13.41
N GLY A 202 -1.65 -20.81 -12.23
CA GLY A 202 -0.44 -20.19 -11.67
C GLY A 202 -0.24 -18.73 -12.04
N ASP A 203 -1.06 -18.15 -12.93
CA ASP A 203 -1.01 -16.70 -13.21
C ASP A 203 -1.39 -15.90 -11.96
N ARG A 204 -0.65 -14.83 -11.68
CA ARG A 204 -1.07 -13.83 -10.69
C ARG A 204 -1.89 -12.77 -11.41
N VAL A 205 -3.18 -12.70 -11.11
CA VAL A 205 -4.13 -11.82 -11.80
C VAL A 205 -4.70 -10.77 -10.85
N TYR A 206 -5.01 -9.61 -11.40
CA TYR A 206 -5.72 -8.54 -10.72
C TYR A 206 -7.04 -8.27 -11.41
N VAL A 207 -8.11 -8.28 -10.64
CA VAL A 207 -9.46 -8.01 -11.12
C VAL A 207 -10.08 -6.87 -10.33
N ILE A 208 -10.84 -6.02 -11.01
CA ILE A 208 -11.54 -4.88 -10.43
C ILE A 208 -13.05 -5.09 -10.48
N GLY A 209 -13.74 -4.66 -9.43
CA GLY A 209 -15.18 -4.73 -9.30
C GLY A 209 -15.64 -4.05 -8.01
N THR A 210 -16.94 -4.10 -7.73
CA THR A 210 -17.44 -3.77 -6.39
C THR A 210 -17.06 -4.88 -5.39
N PRO A 211 -17.00 -4.60 -4.07
CA PRO A 211 -16.74 -5.64 -3.06
C PRO A 211 -17.66 -6.84 -3.13
N ALA A 212 -18.92 -6.63 -3.55
CA ALA A 212 -19.89 -7.70 -3.73
C ALA A 212 -19.59 -8.57 -4.96
N GLU A 213 -19.15 -7.95 -6.06
CA GLU A 213 -18.82 -8.66 -7.31
C GLU A 213 -17.53 -9.45 -7.18
N THR A 214 -16.48 -8.86 -6.62
CA THR A 214 -15.20 -9.53 -6.36
C THR A 214 -15.39 -10.74 -5.44
N THR A 215 -16.20 -10.58 -4.37
CA THR A 215 -16.58 -11.69 -3.49
C THR A 215 -17.35 -12.79 -4.23
N ARG A 216 -18.28 -12.42 -5.09
CA ARG A 216 -19.08 -13.39 -5.88
C ARG A 216 -18.21 -14.21 -6.81
N VAL A 217 -17.27 -13.57 -7.50
CA VAL A 217 -16.34 -14.22 -8.41
C VAL A 217 -15.45 -15.22 -7.68
N LEU A 218 -14.85 -14.83 -6.55
CA LEU A 218 -14.03 -15.74 -5.73
C LEU A 218 -14.86 -16.96 -5.24
N ARG A 219 -16.13 -16.75 -4.87
CA ARG A 219 -17.03 -17.87 -4.49
C ARG A 219 -17.33 -18.78 -5.67
N SER A 220 -17.56 -18.25 -6.87
CA SER A 220 -17.82 -19.07 -8.06
C SER A 220 -16.64 -19.94 -8.46
N MET A 221 -15.42 -19.57 -8.06
CA MET A 221 -14.20 -20.35 -8.23
C MET A 221 -14.00 -21.40 -7.12
N GLY A 222 -15.00 -21.61 -6.24
CA GLY A 222 -14.88 -22.58 -5.13
C GLY A 222 -13.95 -22.13 -4.02
N ARG A 223 -13.45 -20.89 -4.04
CA ARG A 223 -12.59 -20.31 -3.02
C ARG A 223 -13.43 -19.96 -1.80
N ALA A 224 -13.50 -20.89 -0.86
CA ALA A 224 -14.27 -20.74 0.36
C ALA A 224 -13.72 -19.53 1.15
N MET A 225 -14.53 -18.49 1.24
CA MET A 225 -14.24 -17.33 2.09
C MET A 225 -14.77 -17.62 3.51
N ALA A 226 -14.14 -18.58 4.20
CA ALA A 226 -14.39 -18.74 5.62
C ALA A 226 -13.89 -17.46 6.33
N PRO A 227 -14.73 -16.78 7.11
CA PRO A 227 -14.31 -15.58 7.82
C PRO A 227 -13.16 -15.91 8.77
N ILE A 228 -12.16 -15.03 8.81
CA ILE A 228 -11.05 -15.12 9.76
C ILE A 228 -11.60 -14.79 11.14
N ARG A 229 -11.58 -15.75 12.04
CA ARG A 229 -12.07 -15.61 13.41
C ARG A 229 -10.96 -15.62 14.45
N ARG A 230 -9.85 -16.31 14.17
CA ARG A 230 -8.70 -16.44 15.06
C ARG A 230 -7.45 -16.01 14.34
N VAL A 231 -6.74 -15.04 14.90
CA VAL A 231 -5.49 -14.51 14.35
C VAL A 231 -4.40 -14.63 15.40
N SER A 232 -3.30 -15.27 15.03
CA SER A 232 -2.08 -15.30 15.84
C SER A 232 -1.06 -14.31 15.26
N ILE A 233 -0.52 -13.44 16.10
CA ILE A 233 0.45 -12.42 15.73
C ILE A 233 1.76 -12.69 16.46
N LEU A 234 2.84 -12.82 15.71
CA LEU A 234 4.19 -12.96 16.25
C LEU A 234 4.89 -11.61 16.30
N GLY A 235 5.24 -11.16 17.50
CA GLY A 235 5.86 -9.87 17.81
C GLY A 235 4.85 -8.80 18.21
N GLY A 236 5.02 -8.26 19.44
CA GLY A 236 4.20 -7.20 20.03
C GLY A 236 4.55 -5.80 19.53
N SER A 237 4.80 -5.65 18.23
CA SER A 237 5.15 -4.39 17.58
C SER A 237 3.98 -3.40 17.53
N ARG A 238 4.25 -2.13 17.16
CA ARG A 238 3.16 -1.16 16.92
C ARG A 238 2.18 -1.62 15.83
N ILE A 239 2.66 -2.36 14.82
CA ILE A 239 1.78 -2.96 13.80
C ILE A 239 0.81 -3.94 14.48
N ALA A 240 1.31 -4.80 15.36
CA ALA A 240 0.49 -5.74 16.11
C ALA A 240 -0.58 -5.03 16.95
N GLN A 241 -0.21 -3.92 17.61
CA GLN A 241 -1.15 -3.12 18.42
C GLN A 241 -2.27 -2.51 17.55
N TYR A 242 -1.92 -1.84 16.45
CA TYR A 242 -2.91 -1.26 15.54
C TYR A 242 -3.80 -2.33 14.92
N LEU A 243 -3.21 -3.44 14.48
CA LEU A 243 -3.95 -4.55 13.89
C LEU A 243 -4.90 -5.20 14.89
N ALA A 244 -4.45 -5.41 16.13
CA ALA A 244 -5.26 -5.98 17.20
C ALA A 244 -6.48 -5.10 17.53
N TRP A 245 -6.33 -3.77 17.56
CA TRP A 245 -7.48 -2.87 17.73
C TRP A 245 -8.50 -3.05 16.62
N VAL A 246 -8.07 -3.01 15.35
CA VAL A 246 -8.97 -3.16 14.20
C VAL A 246 -9.67 -4.51 14.20
N LEU A 247 -8.97 -5.59 14.49
CA LEU A 247 -9.51 -6.95 14.45
C LEU A 247 -10.45 -7.25 15.61
N THR A 248 -10.12 -6.79 16.81
CA THR A 248 -10.99 -7.00 17.99
C THR A 248 -12.29 -6.21 17.93
N ASP A 249 -12.29 -5.06 17.25
CA ASP A 249 -13.51 -4.27 17.04
C ASP A 249 -14.54 -4.97 16.14
N VAL A 250 -14.06 -5.83 15.23
CA VAL A 250 -14.95 -6.67 14.38
C VAL A 250 -15.17 -8.07 14.94
N GLY A 251 -14.77 -8.32 16.20
CA GLY A 251 -15.03 -9.57 16.92
C GLY A 251 -14.07 -10.71 16.61
N THR A 252 -12.90 -10.42 16.03
CA THR A 252 -11.85 -11.43 15.80
C THR A 252 -11.08 -11.70 17.08
N HIS A 253 -10.82 -12.96 17.41
CA HIS A 253 -9.96 -13.36 18.53
C HIS A 253 -8.50 -13.20 18.11
N VAL A 254 -7.76 -12.39 18.84
CA VAL A 254 -6.35 -12.11 18.56
C VAL A 254 -5.48 -12.63 19.70
N THR A 255 -4.42 -13.37 19.35
CA THR A 255 -3.35 -13.81 20.25
C THR A 255 -2.04 -13.18 19.78
N ILE A 256 -1.29 -12.55 20.68
CA ILE A 256 0.03 -11.96 20.40
C ILE A 256 1.09 -12.74 21.21
N VAL A 257 2.14 -13.18 20.54
CA VAL A 257 3.34 -13.75 21.17
C VAL A 257 4.45 -12.70 21.17
N GLU A 258 4.97 -12.33 22.35
CA GLU A 258 6.03 -11.35 22.52
C GLU A 258 7.05 -11.86 23.54
N LYS A 259 8.35 -11.68 23.25
CA LYS A 259 9.47 -12.16 24.07
C LYS A 259 9.84 -11.23 25.23
N ASP A 260 9.51 -9.96 25.14
CA ASP A 260 9.81 -8.94 26.15
C ASP A 260 8.66 -8.87 27.16
N GLU A 261 8.94 -9.25 28.41
CA GLU A 261 7.96 -9.30 29.48
C GLU A 261 7.34 -7.91 29.77
N ALA A 262 8.14 -6.84 29.76
CA ALA A 262 7.64 -5.50 30.02
C ALA A 262 6.68 -5.03 28.90
N LYS A 263 6.98 -5.42 27.65
CA LYS A 263 6.06 -5.17 26.54
C LYS A 263 4.79 -6.01 26.66
N CYS A 264 4.87 -7.27 27.10
CA CYS A 264 3.68 -8.11 27.34
C CYS A 264 2.73 -7.45 28.33
N LEU A 265 3.23 -6.94 29.44
CA LEU A 265 2.42 -6.22 30.44
C LEU A 265 1.76 -4.97 29.83
N THR A 266 2.52 -4.15 29.11
CA THR A 266 2.02 -2.96 28.42
C THR A 266 0.95 -3.31 27.38
N LEU A 267 1.13 -4.40 26.63
CA LEU A 267 0.15 -4.86 25.65
C LEU A 267 -1.14 -5.34 26.32
N ALA A 268 -1.04 -6.10 27.41
CA ALA A 268 -2.20 -6.59 28.14
C ALA A 268 -3.04 -5.43 28.72
N GLU A 269 -2.39 -4.37 29.22
CA GLU A 269 -3.08 -3.17 29.68
C GLU A 269 -3.79 -2.41 28.54
N LYS A 270 -3.11 -2.22 27.40
CA LYS A 270 -3.64 -1.45 26.26
C LYS A 270 -4.67 -2.21 25.43
N LEU A 271 -4.62 -3.54 25.45
CA LEU A 271 -5.41 -4.42 24.59
C LEU A 271 -6.18 -5.48 25.41
N PRO A 272 -7.16 -5.10 26.23
CA PRO A 272 -7.84 -5.99 27.18
C PRO A 272 -8.63 -7.14 26.51
N LYS A 273 -8.88 -7.05 25.18
CA LYS A 273 -9.58 -8.10 24.42
C LYS A 273 -8.61 -9.07 23.73
N VAL A 274 -7.30 -8.93 23.94
CA VAL A 274 -6.25 -9.70 23.27
C VAL A 274 -5.60 -10.66 24.23
N THR A 275 -5.35 -11.89 23.84
CA THR A 275 -4.52 -12.81 24.59
C THR A 275 -3.04 -12.50 24.30
N VAL A 276 -2.27 -12.18 25.34
CA VAL A 276 -0.83 -11.92 25.24
C VAL A 276 -0.07 -13.07 25.88
N ILE A 277 0.80 -13.70 25.12
CA ILE A 277 1.67 -14.81 25.56
C ILE A 277 3.10 -14.29 25.61
N HIS A 278 3.71 -14.39 26.80
CA HIS A 278 5.13 -14.11 26.98
C HIS A 278 5.95 -15.31 26.53
N GLY A 279 6.76 -15.14 25.48
CA GLY A 279 7.62 -16.19 25.00
C GLY A 279 8.38 -15.86 23.73
N ASP A 280 9.42 -16.64 23.48
CA ASP A 280 10.21 -16.53 22.25
C ASP A 280 9.44 -17.17 21.09
N GLY A 281 9.11 -16.37 20.10
CA GLY A 281 8.38 -16.79 18.91
C GLY A 281 9.15 -17.71 17.96
N THR A 282 10.41 -18.02 18.25
CA THR A 282 11.19 -19.05 17.56
C THR A 282 11.19 -20.39 18.31
N ASN A 283 10.65 -20.41 19.53
CA ASN A 283 10.51 -21.63 20.32
C ASN A 283 9.29 -22.44 19.84
N HIS A 284 9.56 -23.46 19.06
CA HIS A 284 8.55 -24.31 18.46
C HIS A 284 7.65 -25.03 19.47
N ASP A 285 8.25 -25.56 20.56
CA ASP A 285 7.51 -26.29 21.60
C ASP A 285 6.51 -25.38 22.31
N LEU A 286 6.91 -24.12 22.56
CA LEU A 286 6.01 -23.09 23.11
C LEU A 286 4.84 -22.82 22.17
N LEU A 287 5.13 -22.57 20.90
CA LEU A 287 4.11 -22.22 19.92
C LEU A 287 3.11 -23.36 19.69
N GLU A 288 3.58 -24.61 19.76
CA GLU A 288 2.73 -25.79 19.64
C GLU A 288 1.89 -26.00 20.91
N SER A 289 2.47 -25.91 22.09
CA SER A 289 1.76 -26.09 23.38
C SER A 289 0.67 -25.02 23.59
N GLU A 290 0.92 -23.78 23.15
CA GLU A 290 -0.04 -22.67 23.20
C GLU A 290 -1.01 -22.65 22.02
N GLY A 291 -0.89 -23.59 21.07
CA GLY A 291 -1.79 -23.74 19.94
C GLY A 291 -1.75 -22.56 18.95
N ILE A 292 -0.61 -21.89 18.83
CA ILE A 292 -0.45 -20.67 18.01
C ILE A 292 -0.77 -20.91 16.55
N PHE A 293 -0.49 -22.12 16.04
CA PHE A 293 -0.80 -22.48 14.65
C PHE A 293 -2.25 -22.98 14.46
N HIS A 294 -3.05 -23.13 15.52
CA HIS A 294 -4.48 -23.44 15.42
C HIS A 294 -5.33 -22.17 15.18
N CYS A 295 -4.95 -21.38 14.19
CA CYS A 295 -5.58 -20.11 13.82
C CYS A 295 -5.99 -20.10 12.35
N ASP A 296 -6.82 -19.13 11.97
CA ASP A 296 -7.24 -18.93 10.59
C ASP A 296 -6.20 -18.10 9.81
N ALA A 297 -5.50 -17.19 10.53
CA ALA A 297 -4.41 -16.41 9.97
C ALA A 297 -3.25 -16.24 10.96
N PHE A 298 -2.02 -16.28 10.43
CA PHE A 298 -0.78 -16.08 11.17
C PHE A 298 -0.03 -14.86 10.60
N ILE A 299 0.31 -13.90 11.46
CA ILE A 299 0.94 -12.65 11.09
C ILE A 299 2.28 -12.52 11.80
N ALA A 300 3.39 -12.46 11.07
CA ALA A 300 4.71 -12.30 11.64
C ALA A 300 5.22 -10.86 11.44
N VAL A 301 5.32 -10.09 12.53
CA VAL A 301 5.66 -8.64 12.51
C VAL A 301 6.74 -8.28 13.52
N THR A 302 7.71 -9.17 13.71
CA THR A 302 8.92 -8.90 14.50
C THR A 302 9.85 -7.93 13.76
N ASP A 303 10.96 -7.53 14.37
CA ASP A 303 11.96 -6.67 13.73
C ASP A 303 12.91 -7.43 12.79
N ARG A 304 12.85 -8.75 12.76
CA ARG A 304 13.71 -9.63 11.97
C ARG A 304 12.97 -10.24 10.79
N ASP A 305 13.35 -9.84 9.59
CA ASP A 305 12.72 -10.30 8.35
C ASP A 305 12.88 -11.84 8.17
N GLU A 306 14.06 -12.38 8.52
CA GLU A 306 14.36 -13.80 8.41
C GLU A 306 13.48 -14.64 9.35
N GLU A 307 13.28 -14.19 10.60
CA GLU A 307 12.37 -14.85 11.54
C GLU A 307 10.92 -14.79 11.05
N ASN A 308 10.49 -13.62 10.57
CA ASN A 308 9.15 -13.44 10.02
C ASN A 308 8.90 -14.42 8.88
N LEU A 309 9.87 -14.56 7.96
CA LEU A 309 9.77 -15.47 6.82
C LEU A 309 9.72 -16.94 7.28
N LEU A 310 10.66 -17.38 8.13
CA LEU A 310 10.73 -18.75 8.61
C LEU A 310 9.46 -19.15 9.38
N MET A 311 8.97 -18.29 10.26
CA MET A 311 7.76 -18.57 11.03
C MET A 311 6.51 -18.56 10.17
N ALA A 312 6.47 -17.72 9.14
CA ALA A 312 5.42 -17.73 8.14
C ALA A 312 5.37 -19.06 7.36
N LEU A 313 6.52 -19.56 6.94
CA LEU A 313 6.65 -20.88 6.28
C LEU A 313 6.25 -22.03 7.21
N THR A 314 6.63 -21.95 8.48
CA THR A 314 6.23 -22.91 9.50
C THR A 314 4.71 -22.92 9.68
N ALA A 315 4.09 -21.77 9.86
CA ALA A 315 2.63 -21.65 9.97
C ALA A 315 1.90 -22.23 8.73
N LYS A 316 2.43 -21.97 7.53
CA LYS A 316 1.91 -22.55 6.28
C LYS A 316 2.00 -24.08 6.28
N ARG A 317 3.12 -24.65 6.76
CA ARG A 317 3.31 -26.10 6.90
C ARG A 317 2.30 -26.73 7.89
N TYR A 318 1.90 -25.99 8.93
CA TYR A 318 0.86 -26.40 9.87
C TYR A 318 -0.57 -26.23 9.30
N GLY A 319 -0.71 -25.81 8.06
CA GLY A 319 -1.98 -25.68 7.37
C GLY A 319 -2.74 -24.38 7.69
N VAL A 320 -2.09 -23.36 8.24
CA VAL A 320 -2.68 -22.04 8.40
C VAL A 320 -2.99 -21.46 7.03
N LYS A 321 -4.26 -21.11 6.82
CA LYS A 321 -4.79 -20.73 5.50
C LYS A 321 -4.24 -19.40 5.00
N LYS A 322 -4.10 -18.43 5.90
CA LYS A 322 -3.57 -17.09 5.58
C LYS A 322 -2.35 -16.77 6.41
N VAL A 323 -1.25 -16.49 5.74
CA VAL A 323 0.03 -16.18 6.39
C VAL A 323 0.58 -14.89 5.82
N VAL A 324 0.96 -13.95 6.71
CA VAL A 324 1.42 -12.61 6.31
C VAL A 324 2.69 -12.23 7.08
N PRO A 325 3.88 -12.40 6.50
CA PRO A 325 5.12 -11.87 7.07
C PRO A 325 5.33 -10.41 6.72
N LYS A 326 5.86 -9.64 7.67
CA LYS A 326 6.44 -8.32 7.44
C LYS A 326 7.86 -8.47 6.90
N MET A 327 8.17 -7.75 5.83
CA MET A 327 9.50 -7.69 5.24
C MET A 327 9.94 -6.22 5.09
N SER A 328 11.13 -5.91 5.57
CA SER A 328 11.71 -4.57 5.46
C SER A 328 12.69 -4.46 4.29
N ARG A 329 13.31 -5.59 3.88
CA ARG A 329 14.30 -5.67 2.80
C ARG A 329 13.62 -6.16 1.53
N MET A 330 13.60 -5.32 0.49
CA MET A 330 12.97 -5.64 -0.79
C MET A 330 13.66 -6.81 -1.53
N GLY A 331 14.98 -6.99 -1.36
CA GLY A 331 15.71 -8.11 -1.96
C GLY A 331 15.25 -9.51 -1.53
N TYR A 332 14.46 -9.62 -0.47
CA TYR A 332 13.85 -10.90 -0.09
C TYR A 332 12.54 -11.21 -0.81
N LEU A 333 11.94 -10.26 -1.54
CA LEU A 333 10.67 -10.49 -2.25
C LEU A 333 10.80 -11.58 -3.33
N ASP A 334 11.95 -11.65 -4.01
CA ASP A 334 12.21 -12.69 -5.00
C ASP A 334 12.28 -14.07 -4.35
N ILE A 335 12.91 -14.16 -3.16
CA ILE A 335 12.98 -15.39 -2.37
C ILE A 335 11.57 -15.78 -1.91
N VAL A 336 10.79 -14.83 -1.43
CA VAL A 336 9.41 -15.08 -0.98
C VAL A 336 8.56 -15.67 -2.10
N ASN A 337 8.68 -15.15 -3.31
CA ASN A 337 7.96 -15.68 -4.49
C ASN A 337 8.27 -17.17 -4.74
N LEU A 338 9.51 -17.62 -4.46
CA LEU A 338 9.91 -19.03 -4.58
C LEU A 338 9.36 -19.93 -3.45
N THR A 339 8.98 -19.35 -2.32
CA THR A 339 8.49 -20.11 -1.14
C THR A 339 6.99 -20.42 -1.21
N GLY A 340 6.29 -19.87 -2.20
CA GLY A 340 4.84 -20.00 -2.34
C GLY A 340 4.06 -19.21 -1.29
N LEU A 341 4.66 -18.25 -0.60
CA LEU A 341 3.94 -17.26 0.20
C LEU A 341 3.36 -16.21 -0.74
N ASP A 342 2.06 -16.01 -0.67
CA ASP A 342 1.34 -15.14 -1.60
C ASP A 342 1.41 -13.68 -1.18
N THR A 343 1.46 -13.44 0.13
CA THR A 343 1.26 -12.13 0.75
C THR A 343 2.46 -11.74 1.60
N VAL A 344 2.97 -10.54 1.39
CA VAL A 344 4.04 -9.93 2.19
C VAL A 344 3.70 -8.47 2.44
N ILE A 345 3.95 -7.98 3.63
CA ILE A 345 3.72 -6.58 3.99
C ILE A 345 5.04 -5.83 4.15
N SER A 346 5.16 -4.72 3.44
CA SER A 346 6.30 -3.79 3.57
C SER A 346 5.81 -2.40 3.97
N PRO A 347 5.90 -2.02 5.27
CA PRO A 347 5.41 -0.72 5.73
C PRO A 347 6.05 0.46 5.00
N LYS A 348 7.34 0.34 4.64
CA LYS A 348 8.06 1.38 3.90
C LYS A 348 7.55 1.55 2.47
N ALA A 349 7.22 0.45 1.78
CA ALA A 349 6.69 0.51 0.42
C ALA A 349 5.27 1.10 0.40
N ILE A 350 4.44 0.77 1.38
CA ILE A 350 3.11 1.36 1.55
C ILE A 350 3.21 2.88 1.69
N ILE A 351 4.11 3.37 2.55
CA ILE A 351 4.29 4.81 2.75
C ILE A 351 4.89 5.48 1.52
N ALA A 352 5.86 4.88 0.85
CA ALA A 352 6.41 5.42 -0.38
C ALA A 352 5.29 5.62 -1.44
N SER A 353 4.40 4.63 -1.60
CA SER A 353 3.23 4.76 -2.49
C SER A 353 2.26 5.88 -2.07
N GLN A 354 1.98 6.01 -0.76
CA GLN A 354 1.13 7.10 -0.26
C GLN A 354 1.75 8.48 -0.51
N ILE A 355 3.06 8.62 -0.33
CA ILE A 355 3.78 9.87 -0.61
C ILE A 355 3.80 10.17 -2.11
N SER A 356 4.06 9.17 -2.99
CA SER A 356 3.98 9.37 -4.44
C SER A 356 2.60 9.84 -4.87
N SER A 357 1.54 9.22 -4.36
CA SER A 357 0.16 9.66 -4.62
C SER A 357 -0.04 11.13 -4.23
N TYR A 358 0.39 11.49 -3.02
CA TYR A 358 0.27 12.86 -2.53
C TYR A 358 1.07 13.87 -3.37
N VAL A 359 2.33 13.54 -3.73
CA VAL A 359 3.20 14.39 -4.56
C VAL A 359 2.60 14.62 -5.95
N ARG A 360 2.09 13.55 -6.59
CA ARG A 360 1.43 13.67 -7.89
C ARG A 360 0.16 14.52 -7.80
N GLY A 361 -0.62 14.36 -6.74
CA GLY A 361 -1.78 15.22 -6.47
C GLY A 361 -1.41 16.70 -6.31
N LEU A 362 -0.29 17.01 -5.65
CA LEU A 362 0.22 18.39 -5.53
C LEU A 362 0.74 18.96 -6.86
N ALA A 363 1.43 18.15 -7.65
CA ALA A 363 2.00 18.57 -8.93
C ALA A 363 0.91 19.00 -9.92
N ASN A 364 -0.29 18.44 -9.79
CA ASN A 364 -1.40 18.68 -10.70
C ASN A 364 -2.59 19.42 -10.07
N SER A 365 -2.33 20.47 -9.32
CA SER A 365 -3.38 21.24 -8.63
C SER A 365 -4.38 21.98 -9.54
N GLN A 366 -4.15 22.02 -10.85
CA GLN A 366 -5.02 22.67 -11.84
C GLN A 366 -5.74 21.71 -12.80
N GLY A 367 -5.37 20.41 -12.77
CA GLY A 367 -5.94 19.38 -13.63
C GLY A 367 -6.82 18.37 -12.88
N SER A 368 -6.94 17.18 -13.44
CA SER A 368 -7.59 16.01 -12.81
C SER A 368 -6.61 15.36 -11.85
N ALA A 369 -6.58 15.83 -10.60
CA ALA A 369 -5.61 15.40 -9.61
C ALA A 369 -5.70 13.89 -9.32
N VAL A 370 -4.53 13.29 -9.02
CA VAL A 370 -4.43 11.92 -8.51
C VAL A 370 -5.01 11.88 -7.09
N GLU A 371 -6.06 11.09 -6.90
CA GLU A 371 -6.70 10.87 -5.60
C GLU A 371 -6.03 9.72 -4.84
N SER A 372 -5.74 8.63 -5.54
CA SER A 372 -5.04 7.47 -4.99
C SER A 372 -4.17 6.79 -6.04
N LEU A 373 -3.08 6.17 -5.59
CA LEU A 373 -2.12 5.46 -6.42
C LEU A 373 -1.66 4.20 -5.69
N HIS A 374 -1.78 3.07 -6.37
CA HIS A 374 -1.28 1.79 -5.90
C HIS A 374 -0.34 1.17 -6.92
N TYR A 375 0.82 0.72 -6.45
CA TYR A 375 1.76 -0.04 -7.28
C TYR A 375 1.49 -1.52 -7.08
N ILE A 376 1.19 -2.23 -8.16
CA ILE A 376 0.93 -3.67 -8.17
C ILE A 376 1.98 -4.42 -8.98
N LEU A 377 2.07 -5.73 -8.80
CA LEU A 377 3.05 -6.61 -9.46
C LEU A 377 4.51 -6.12 -9.30
N GLY A 378 4.90 -5.78 -8.05
CA GLY A 378 6.26 -5.30 -7.76
C GLY A 378 6.57 -3.91 -8.35
N GLY A 379 5.55 -3.09 -8.58
CA GLY A 379 5.70 -1.75 -9.14
C GLY A 379 5.78 -1.71 -10.66
N ALA A 380 5.52 -2.82 -11.35
CA ALA A 380 5.49 -2.86 -12.80
C ALA A 380 4.21 -2.25 -13.40
N ILE A 381 3.14 -2.20 -12.61
CA ILE A 381 1.84 -1.64 -12.96
C ILE A 381 1.44 -0.60 -11.93
N GLU A 382 0.86 0.50 -12.40
CA GLU A 382 0.21 1.53 -11.60
C GLU A 382 -1.30 1.40 -11.71
N ALA A 383 -2.01 1.45 -10.60
CA ALA A 383 -3.45 1.63 -10.54
C ALA A 383 -3.73 3.00 -9.92
N VAL A 384 -4.24 3.91 -10.71
CA VAL A 384 -4.36 5.34 -10.37
C VAL A 384 -5.82 5.75 -10.42
N GLU A 385 -6.27 6.46 -9.41
CA GLU A 385 -7.59 7.07 -9.37
C GLU A 385 -7.49 8.57 -9.62
N PHE A 386 -8.32 9.06 -10.52
CA PHE A 386 -8.47 10.48 -10.84
C PHE A 386 -9.91 10.94 -10.60
N THR A 387 -10.07 12.22 -10.27
CA THR A 387 -11.36 12.89 -10.39
C THR A 387 -11.38 13.70 -11.69
N ALA A 388 -12.28 13.37 -12.60
CA ALA A 388 -12.46 14.12 -13.84
C ALA A 388 -12.98 15.54 -13.53
N THR A 389 -12.32 16.56 -14.09
CA THR A 389 -12.66 17.97 -13.88
C THR A 389 -13.01 18.62 -15.21
N SER A 390 -13.47 19.86 -15.19
CA SER A 390 -13.68 20.64 -16.42
C SER A 390 -12.43 20.85 -17.28
N ALA A 391 -11.23 20.54 -16.73
CA ALA A 391 -9.96 20.57 -17.45
C ALA A 391 -9.69 19.26 -18.22
N THR A 392 -10.51 18.22 -18.05
CA THR A 392 -10.39 16.97 -18.82
C THR A 392 -10.88 17.20 -20.26
N HIS A 393 -10.00 16.98 -21.24
CA HIS A 393 -10.22 17.38 -22.64
C HIS A 393 -11.21 16.50 -23.41
N PHE A 394 -11.58 15.34 -22.87
CA PHE A 394 -12.38 14.31 -23.55
C PHE A 394 -13.67 13.96 -22.81
N LEU A 395 -14.18 14.86 -21.98
CA LEU A 395 -15.48 14.66 -21.32
C LEU A 395 -16.59 14.44 -22.35
N ASP A 396 -17.60 13.68 -21.94
CA ASP A 396 -18.84 13.41 -22.69
C ASP A 396 -18.61 12.77 -24.07
N ARG A 397 -17.42 12.19 -24.30
CA ARG A 397 -17.09 11.47 -25.53
C ARG A 397 -17.05 9.96 -25.25
N PRO A 398 -17.56 9.11 -26.16
CA PRO A 398 -17.41 7.66 -26.05
C PRO A 398 -15.93 7.27 -26.00
N LEU A 399 -15.61 6.30 -25.13
CA LEU A 399 -14.22 5.82 -25.00
C LEU A 399 -13.70 5.20 -26.30
N SER A 400 -14.58 4.63 -27.15
CA SER A 400 -14.23 4.12 -28.48
C SER A 400 -13.66 5.18 -29.42
N ASP A 401 -13.98 6.45 -29.20
CA ASP A 401 -13.55 7.57 -30.06
C ASP A 401 -12.21 8.17 -29.60
N LEU A 402 -11.64 7.62 -28.52
CA LEU A 402 -10.40 8.09 -27.94
C LEU A 402 -9.23 7.18 -28.32
N HIS A 403 -8.06 7.78 -28.49
CA HIS A 403 -6.82 7.06 -28.73
C HIS A 403 -6.04 7.00 -27.44
N PHE A 404 -6.03 5.84 -26.80
CA PHE A 404 -5.31 5.61 -25.56
C PHE A 404 -3.85 5.23 -25.80
N ARG A 405 -2.98 5.56 -24.84
CA ARG A 405 -1.61 5.03 -24.81
C ARG A 405 -1.59 3.53 -24.73
N ASN A 406 -0.58 2.90 -25.32
CA ASN A 406 -0.38 1.45 -25.24
C ASN A 406 -0.08 1.01 -23.78
N GLY A 407 -0.62 -0.14 -23.38
CA GLY A 407 -0.40 -0.69 -22.04
C GLY A 407 -1.19 0.00 -20.94
N LEU A 408 -2.29 0.66 -21.28
CA LEU A 408 -3.22 1.34 -20.39
C LEU A 408 -4.63 0.77 -20.54
N LEU A 409 -5.37 0.75 -19.44
CA LEU A 409 -6.76 0.32 -19.38
C LEU A 409 -7.54 1.27 -18.46
N VAL A 410 -8.63 1.85 -18.91
CA VAL A 410 -9.64 2.48 -18.04
C VAL A 410 -10.40 1.33 -17.37
N ALA A 411 -10.15 1.14 -16.08
CA ALA A 411 -10.56 -0.06 -15.37
C ALA A 411 -11.94 0.07 -14.70
N ALA A 412 -12.28 1.26 -14.21
CA ALA A 412 -13.59 1.55 -13.65
C ALA A 412 -13.92 3.05 -13.76
N ILE A 413 -15.20 3.36 -13.87
CA ILE A 413 -15.74 4.71 -13.74
C ILE A 413 -16.75 4.69 -12.60
N VAL A 414 -16.68 5.68 -11.69
CA VAL A 414 -17.68 5.85 -10.65
C VAL A 414 -18.42 7.17 -10.89
N HIS A 415 -19.67 7.05 -11.29
CA HIS A 415 -20.57 8.15 -11.56
C HIS A 415 -21.67 8.20 -10.49
N ASN A 416 -21.80 9.32 -9.77
CA ASN A 416 -22.83 9.49 -8.72
C ASN A 416 -22.87 8.34 -7.68
N GLY A 417 -21.70 7.84 -7.26
CA GLY A 417 -21.58 6.76 -6.26
C GLY A 417 -21.91 5.35 -6.81
N ARG A 418 -22.03 5.18 -8.11
CA ARG A 418 -22.20 3.88 -8.77
C ARG A 418 -21.00 3.56 -9.64
N MET A 419 -20.44 2.38 -9.43
CA MET A 419 -19.35 1.88 -10.26
C MET A 419 -19.88 1.28 -11.54
N GLU A 420 -19.19 1.55 -12.64
CA GLU A 420 -19.38 0.93 -13.95
C GLU A 420 -18.03 0.34 -14.43
N ILE A 421 -18.08 -0.88 -14.99
CA ILE A 421 -16.98 -1.42 -15.81
C ILE A 421 -17.14 -0.82 -17.20
N PRO A 422 -16.19 0.05 -17.64
CA PRO A 422 -16.37 0.79 -18.87
C PRO A 422 -16.26 -0.10 -20.12
N ASN A 423 -16.97 0.31 -21.15
CA ASN A 423 -16.91 -0.25 -22.49
C ASN A 423 -16.75 0.87 -23.53
N GLY A 424 -16.67 0.55 -24.82
CA GLY A 424 -16.45 1.55 -25.87
C GLY A 424 -17.50 2.68 -25.92
N HIS A 425 -18.72 2.45 -25.44
CA HIS A 425 -19.82 3.43 -25.42
C HIS A 425 -19.86 4.26 -24.14
N SER A 426 -19.13 3.84 -23.10
CA SER A 426 -19.07 4.57 -21.83
C SER A 426 -18.43 5.95 -22.04
N GLN A 427 -18.89 6.93 -21.26
CA GLN A 427 -18.42 8.31 -21.30
C GLN A 427 -17.96 8.70 -19.89
N ILE A 428 -16.99 9.60 -19.80
CA ILE A 428 -16.53 10.20 -18.56
C ILE A 428 -17.12 11.61 -18.45
N HIS A 429 -17.76 11.88 -17.33
CA HIS A 429 -18.36 13.21 -17.04
C HIS A 429 -17.56 13.95 -15.98
N ALA A 430 -17.70 15.27 -15.92
CA ALA A 430 -17.09 16.05 -14.86
C ALA A 430 -17.60 15.60 -13.47
N GLY A 431 -16.70 15.35 -12.54
CA GLY A 431 -16.99 14.83 -11.20
C GLY A 431 -16.91 13.30 -11.09
N ASP A 432 -16.74 12.58 -12.18
CA ASP A 432 -16.54 11.14 -12.14
C ASP A 432 -15.16 10.79 -11.55
N ARG A 433 -15.13 9.69 -10.80
CA ARG A 433 -13.88 9.08 -10.37
C ARG A 433 -13.51 7.99 -11.37
N VAL A 434 -12.32 8.11 -11.94
CA VAL A 434 -11.83 7.22 -13.02
C VAL A 434 -10.63 6.45 -12.52
N ILE A 435 -10.70 5.14 -12.51
CA ILE A 435 -9.59 4.25 -12.15
C ILE A 435 -8.92 3.76 -13.43
N VAL A 436 -7.62 4.03 -13.54
CA VAL A 436 -6.79 3.68 -14.68
C VAL A 436 -5.70 2.72 -14.23
N VAL A 437 -5.52 1.65 -14.98
CA VAL A 437 -4.43 0.67 -14.76
C VAL A 437 -3.46 0.75 -15.93
N ALA A 438 -2.18 0.98 -15.64
CA ALA A 438 -1.19 1.22 -16.69
C ALA A 438 0.17 0.62 -16.35
N LYS A 439 0.93 0.18 -17.37
CA LYS A 439 2.35 -0.12 -17.22
C LYS A 439 3.09 1.19 -17.01
N LYS A 440 3.84 1.34 -15.90
CA LYS A 440 4.71 2.48 -15.53
C LYS A 440 4.70 3.68 -16.52
N LEU A 441 3.58 4.39 -16.62
CA LEU A 441 3.45 5.57 -17.48
C LEU A 441 3.61 6.87 -16.70
N PHE A 442 3.74 6.79 -15.36
CA PHE A 442 3.84 7.95 -14.45
C PHE A 442 2.75 8.98 -14.71
N LEU A 443 1.49 8.50 -14.78
CA LEU A 443 0.33 9.36 -15.03
C LEU A 443 0.20 10.40 -13.91
N GLN A 444 0.19 11.67 -14.28
CA GLN A 444 0.02 12.80 -13.36
C GLN A 444 -1.38 13.44 -13.52
N ASP A 445 -1.98 13.31 -14.69
CA ASP A 445 -3.29 13.87 -15.03
C ASP A 445 -4.12 12.82 -15.80
N LEU A 446 -5.45 12.95 -15.71
CA LEU A 446 -6.33 12.08 -16.48
C LEU A 446 -6.16 12.28 -18.00
N ASN A 447 -5.74 13.46 -18.45
CA ASN A 447 -5.45 13.70 -19.88
C ASN A 447 -4.23 12.93 -20.39
N ASP A 448 -3.33 12.47 -19.48
CA ASP A 448 -2.14 11.69 -19.83
C ASP A 448 -2.47 10.29 -20.38
N ILE A 449 -3.73 9.84 -20.26
CA ILE A 449 -4.14 8.55 -20.81
C ILE A 449 -4.24 8.54 -22.33
N LEU A 450 -4.33 9.72 -22.96
CA LEU A 450 -4.39 9.85 -24.42
C LEU A 450 -2.97 9.76 -25.03
N GLY A 451 -2.89 9.15 -26.21
CA GLY A 451 -1.66 8.98 -27.00
C GLY A 451 -1.49 10.03 -28.08
#